data_8cbfe561020b24ef919a7f4fdefbe6fe
#
_entry.id   8cbfe561020b24ef919a7f4fdefbe6fe
#
_cell.length_a   1.000
_cell.length_b   1.000
_cell.length_c   1.000
_cell.angle_alpha   90.00
_cell.angle_beta   90.00
_cell.angle_gamma   90.00
#
_symmetry.space_group_name_H-M   'P 1'
#
loop_
_entity.id
_entity.type
_entity.pdbx_description
1 polymer ?
#
loop_
_entity_poly.entity_id
_entity_poly.type
_entity_poly.pdbx_seq_one_letter_code
_entity_poly.pdbx_strand_id
1 'polypeptide(L)'
;MGKKNLYLLGAILLVVAAFSSCASQPDKAVIERYFHAIQLNDVTTMSTIAVSPIDIDFKSYEITKLGETKVQPAALPEMTKKEAELKKKLEDHVGPTLDAKDVLDLAKEELDNARTRPAKAAAQKKVDDLQAKYDQEYELHKQLQKDYNDAKSAAAREEEISIFSLGEKEVPNIRDLTGEVQSKEAEVKVITKAGAEKTYLFQLRLYNLKDEILNRTRRGRWVIPDIKSIS
;
A
#
# COMPACT_ATOMS: atom_id res chain seq x y z
N MET A 1 41.11 -46.99 1.52
CA MET A 1 40.07 -46.31 2.39
C MET A 1 39.04 -47.38 2.74
N GLY A 2 38.96 -47.77 4.01
CA GLY A 2 38.13 -48.90 4.43
C GLY A 2 36.64 -48.56 4.46
N LYS A 3 35.78 -49.54 4.16
CA LYS A 3 34.31 -49.46 4.17
C LYS A 3 33.71 -48.75 5.42
N LYS A 4 34.41 -48.77 6.55
CA LYS A 4 34.01 -48.10 7.81
C LYS A 4 34.01 -46.56 7.68
N ASN A 5 34.92 -45.97 6.90
CA ASN A 5 34.97 -44.52 6.72
C ASN A 5 33.87 -44.02 5.79
N LEU A 6 33.37 -44.87 4.89
CA LEU A 6 32.26 -44.56 4.01
C LEU A 6 30.91 -44.43 4.76
N TYR A 7 30.70 -45.33 5.76
CA TYR A 7 29.51 -45.28 6.63
C TYR A 7 29.51 -44.06 7.57
N LEU A 8 30.70 -43.63 8.03
CA LEU A 8 30.85 -42.46 8.90
C LEU A 8 30.56 -41.19 8.13
N LEU A 9 31.01 -41.08 6.87
CA LEU A 9 30.69 -39.94 6.00
C LEU A 9 29.20 -39.86 5.66
N GLY A 10 28.55 -40.99 5.38
CA GLY A 10 27.10 -41.06 5.12
C GLY A 10 26.27 -40.69 6.34
N ALA A 11 26.66 -41.09 7.55
CA ALA A 11 25.97 -40.71 8.78
C ALA A 11 26.09 -39.23 9.12
N ILE A 12 27.25 -38.60 8.87
CA ILE A 12 27.47 -37.17 9.07
C ILE A 12 26.62 -36.32 8.08
N LEU A 13 26.51 -36.76 6.81
CA LEU A 13 25.71 -36.08 5.80
C LEU A 13 24.20 -36.14 6.12
N LEU A 14 23.72 -37.24 6.67
CA LEU A 14 22.34 -37.45 7.07
C LEU A 14 21.97 -36.59 8.30
N VAL A 15 22.90 -36.45 9.25
CA VAL A 15 22.70 -35.58 10.45
C VAL A 15 22.66 -34.07 10.06
N VAL A 16 23.51 -33.63 9.11
CA VAL A 16 23.49 -32.27 8.62
C VAL A 16 22.18 -31.93 7.90
N ALA A 17 21.61 -32.89 7.13
CA ALA A 17 20.30 -32.67 6.48
C ALA A 17 19.14 -32.59 7.50
N ALA A 18 19.22 -33.27 8.65
CA ALA A 18 18.17 -33.20 9.68
C ALA A 18 18.16 -31.87 10.47
N PHE A 19 19.29 -31.18 10.57
CA PHE A 19 19.35 -29.86 11.23
C PHE A 19 18.90 -28.69 10.35
N SER A 20 18.75 -28.89 9.04
CA SER A 20 18.28 -27.82 8.11
C SER A 20 16.78 -27.58 8.18
N SER A 21 15.98 -28.38 8.88
CA SER A 21 14.51 -28.27 8.91
C SER A 21 13.96 -27.49 10.10
N CYS A 22 14.80 -27.03 11.03
CA CYS A 22 14.38 -26.21 12.19
C CYS A 22 14.72 -24.72 12.05
N ALA A 23 14.93 -24.21 10.84
CA ALA A 23 14.96 -22.77 10.65
C ALA A 23 13.56 -22.23 10.93
N SER A 24 13.38 -21.57 12.08
CA SER A 24 12.15 -20.87 12.41
C SER A 24 11.77 -19.97 11.22
N GLN A 25 10.61 -20.18 10.66
CA GLN A 25 10.08 -19.33 9.58
C GLN A 25 9.45 -18.10 10.27
N PRO A 26 10.16 -16.97 10.38
CA PRO A 26 9.70 -15.83 11.17
C PRO A 26 8.42 -15.20 10.61
N ASP A 27 8.19 -15.34 9.33
CA ASP A 27 6.99 -14.97 8.61
C ASP A 27 5.76 -15.81 9.02
N LYS A 28 5.92 -17.14 9.12
CA LYS A 28 4.89 -18.04 9.63
C LYS A 28 4.58 -17.75 11.11
N ALA A 29 5.62 -17.56 11.93
CA ALA A 29 5.48 -17.27 13.35
C ALA A 29 4.64 -15.98 13.62
N VAL A 30 4.68 -14.99 12.71
CA VAL A 30 3.85 -13.77 12.83
C VAL A 30 2.36 -14.10 12.71
N ILE A 31 1.97 -14.96 11.78
CA ILE A 31 0.57 -15.41 11.63
C ILE A 31 0.13 -16.21 12.84
N GLU A 32 0.96 -17.18 13.29
CA GLU A 32 0.67 -18.01 14.47
C GLU A 32 0.49 -17.15 15.72
N ARG A 33 1.35 -16.16 15.92
CA ARG A 33 1.22 -15.19 17.03
C ARG A 33 -0.04 -14.34 16.93
N TYR A 34 -0.45 -13.98 15.71
CA TYR A 34 -1.69 -13.22 15.49
C TYR A 34 -2.92 -14.03 15.90
N PHE A 35 -3.04 -15.29 15.47
CA PHE A 35 -4.14 -16.18 15.88
C PHE A 35 -4.13 -16.49 17.38
N HIS A 36 -2.95 -16.63 17.98
CA HIS A 36 -2.83 -16.78 19.43
C HIS A 36 -3.35 -15.55 20.19
N ALA A 37 -3.05 -14.35 19.69
CA ALA A 37 -3.57 -13.11 20.27
C ALA A 37 -5.10 -13.02 20.16
N ILE A 38 -5.70 -13.41 19.03
CA ILE A 38 -7.15 -13.49 18.88
C ILE A 38 -7.75 -14.48 19.91
N GLN A 39 -7.14 -15.67 20.07
CA GLN A 39 -7.61 -16.69 21.00
C GLN A 39 -7.65 -16.19 22.45
N LEU A 40 -6.70 -15.33 22.82
CA LEU A 40 -6.61 -14.71 24.14
C LEU A 40 -7.40 -13.40 24.27
N ASN A 41 -8.08 -12.93 23.20
CA ASN A 41 -8.68 -11.59 23.11
C ASN A 41 -7.66 -10.45 23.40
N ASP A 42 -6.39 -10.67 23.06
CA ASP A 42 -5.31 -9.70 23.29
C ASP A 42 -5.20 -8.73 22.10
N VAL A 43 -6.09 -7.73 22.10
CA VAL A 43 -6.11 -6.67 21.07
C VAL A 43 -4.78 -5.88 21.03
N THR A 44 -4.11 -5.74 22.16
CA THR A 44 -2.82 -5.04 22.24
C THR A 44 -1.77 -5.79 21.41
N THR A 45 -1.64 -7.10 21.62
CA THR A 45 -0.71 -7.91 20.82
C THR A 45 -1.11 -7.92 19.33
N MET A 46 -2.40 -8.05 19.00
CA MET A 46 -2.87 -7.95 17.60
C MET A 46 -2.40 -6.63 16.95
N SER A 47 -2.58 -5.50 17.64
CA SER A 47 -2.17 -4.17 17.16
C SER A 47 -0.66 -3.96 17.09
N THR A 48 0.16 -4.83 17.69
CA THR A 48 1.62 -4.82 17.50
C THR A 48 2.08 -5.66 16.31
N ILE A 49 1.21 -6.48 15.73
CA ILE A 49 1.53 -7.42 14.66
C ILE A 49 0.92 -6.98 13.33
N ALA A 50 -0.33 -6.50 13.36
CA ALA A 50 -1.07 -6.06 12.20
C ALA A 50 -1.33 -4.55 12.24
N VAL A 51 -1.14 -3.88 11.09
CA VAL A 51 -1.42 -2.45 10.93
C VAL A 51 -2.92 -2.17 11.06
N SER A 52 -3.72 -3.05 10.48
CA SER A 52 -5.19 -3.00 10.58
C SER A 52 -5.69 -4.35 11.07
N PRO A 53 -5.65 -4.61 12.38
CA PRO A 53 -6.09 -5.89 12.92
C PRO A 53 -7.59 -6.09 12.75
N ILE A 54 -7.99 -7.30 12.41
CA ILE A 54 -9.38 -7.74 12.36
C ILE A 54 -9.58 -8.90 13.34
N ASP A 55 -10.75 -8.94 13.97
CA ASP A 55 -11.15 -10.11 14.76
C ASP A 55 -11.69 -11.19 13.82
N ILE A 56 -11.11 -12.39 13.92
CA ILE A 56 -11.49 -13.55 13.11
C ILE A 56 -12.14 -14.56 14.04
N ASP A 57 -13.44 -14.80 13.85
CA ASP A 57 -14.10 -15.90 14.55
C ASP A 57 -13.54 -17.24 14.08
N PHE A 58 -12.81 -17.95 14.94
CA PHE A 58 -12.24 -19.24 14.59
C PHE A 58 -12.29 -20.26 15.75
N LYS A 59 -12.41 -21.52 15.38
CA LYS A 59 -12.23 -22.69 16.24
C LYS A 59 -10.85 -23.32 15.98
N SER A 60 -10.46 -23.37 14.71
CA SER A 60 -9.14 -23.84 14.26
C SER A 60 -8.72 -23.11 12.99
N TYR A 61 -7.44 -23.06 12.74
CA TYR A 61 -6.86 -22.52 11.50
C TYR A 61 -5.72 -23.38 10.99
N GLU A 62 -5.46 -23.28 9.70
CA GLU A 62 -4.36 -23.94 9.00
C GLU A 62 -3.78 -22.99 7.96
N ILE A 63 -2.47 -22.83 7.95
CA ILE A 63 -1.76 -22.09 6.88
C ILE A 63 -1.60 -23.07 5.73
N THR A 64 -2.50 -22.95 4.73
CA THR A 64 -2.58 -23.87 3.59
C THR A 64 -1.55 -23.55 2.52
N LYS A 65 -1.14 -22.28 2.42
CA LYS A 65 -0.12 -21.85 1.48
C LYS A 65 0.70 -20.72 2.05
N LEU A 66 2.00 -20.81 1.90
CA LEU A 66 2.94 -19.75 2.18
C LEU A 66 3.71 -19.46 0.89
N GLY A 67 3.47 -18.28 0.31
CA GLY A 67 4.09 -17.87 -0.95
C GLY A 67 5.60 -17.66 -0.81
N GLU A 68 6.26 -17.46 -1.93
CA GLU A 68 7.68 -17.11 -1.97
C GLU A 68 7.90 -15.67 -1.51
N THR A 69 9.06 -15.41 -0.91
CA THR A 69 9.47 -14.07 -0.54
C THR A 69 9.87 -13.29 -1.80
N LYS A 70 9.18 -12.19 -2.07
CA LYS A 70 9.54 -11.23 -3.11
C LYS A 70 10.33 -10.11 -2.47
N VAL A 71 11.48 -9.77 -3.05
CA VAL A 71 12.32 -8.66 -2.61
C VAL A 71 12.23 -7.55 -3.66
N GLN A 72 11.89 -6.34 -3.24
CA GLN A 72 11.73 -5.18 -4.11
C GLN A 72 12.37 -3.96 -3.46
N PRO A 73 12.80 -2.95 -4.24
CA PRO A 73 13.20 -1.66 -3.67
C PRO A 73 12.07 -1.05 -2.85
N ALA A 74 12.41 -0.29 -1.81
CA ALA A 74 11.46 0.49 -1.04
C ALA A 74 10.75 1.48 -1.96
N ALA A 75 9.41 1.44 -1.99
CA ALA A 75 8.60 2.21 -2.93
C ALA A 75 8.35 3.66 -2.46
N LEU A 76 8.54 3.94 -1.18
CA LEU A 76 8.14 5.21 -0.56
C LEU A 76 8.82 6.44 -1.19
N PRO A 77 10.12 6.45 -1.54
CA PRO A 77 10.75 7.59 -2.22
C PRO A 77 10.09 7.92 -3.57
N GLU A 78 9.80 6.90 -4.38
CA GLU A 78 9.13 7.09 -5.68
C GLU A 78 7.68 7.53 -5.53
N MET A 79 6.97 7.01 -4.52
CA MET A 79 5.60 7.45 -4.19
C MET A 79 5.58 8.91 -3.75
N THR A 80 6.54 9.34 -2.94
CA THR A 80 6.71 10.74 -2.49
C THR A 80 6.96 11.67 -3.67
N LYS A 81 7.83 11.25 -4.58
CA LYS A 81 8.10 12.01 -5.82
C LYS A 81 6.85 12.16 -6.67
N LYS A 82 6.12 11.06 -6.88
CA LYS A 82 4.85 11.08 -7.63
C LYS A 82 3.80 11.98 -6.98
N GLU A 83 3.67 11.94 -5.66
CA GLU A 83 2.78 12.83 -4.90
C GLU A 83 3.13 14.30 -5.15
N ALA A 84 4.42 14.66 -5.06
CA ALA A 84 4.91 16.02 -5.30
C ALA A 84 4.67 16.48 -6.74
N GLU A 85 4.89 15.62 -7.74
CA GLU A 85 4.64 15.92 -9.16
C GLU A 85 3.14 16.16 -9.44
N LEU A 86 2.26 15.34 -8.85
CA LEU A 86 0.82 15.47 -9.02
C LEU A 86 0.30 16.72 -8.31
N LYS A 87 0.83 17.02 -7.12
CA LYS A 87 0.53 18.28 -6.41
C LYS A 87 0.86 19.47 -7.26
N LYS A 88 2.06 19.51 -7.83
CA LYS A 88 2.48 20.60 -8.72
C LYS A 88 1.57 20.74 -9.95
N LYS A 89 1.24 19.63 -10.63
CA LYS A 89 0.33 19.64 -11.77
C LYS A 89 -1.05 20.21 -11.40
N LEU A 90 -1.57 19.83 -10.24
CA LEU A 90 -2.83 20.33 -9.74
C LEU A 90 -2.78 21.85 -9.47
N GLU A 91 -1.72 22.31 -8.79
CA GLU A 91 -1.49 23.73 -8.51
C GLU A 91 -1.34 24.54 -9.80
N ASP A 92 -0.57 24.05 -10.76
CA ASP A 92 -0.36 24.69 -12.07
C ASP A 92 -1.66 24.77 -12.90
N HIS A 93 -2.61 23.86 -12.67
CA HIS A 93 -3.89 23.79 -13.41
C HIS A 93 -5.01 24.67 -12.82
N VAL A 94 -4.83 25.22 -11.63
CA VAL A 94 -5.84 26.12 -11.01
C VAL A 94 -6.08 27.36 -11.89
N GLY A 95 -5.00 28.00 -12.36
CA GLY A 95 -5.09 29.18 -13.21
C GLY A 95 -5.91 28.95 -14.49
N PRO A 96 -5.53 27.98 -15.35
CA PRO A 96 -6.28 27.64 -16.56
C PRO A 96 -7.79 27.39 -16.34
N THR A 97 -8.14 26.71 -15.24
CA THR A 97 -9.54 26.44 -14.91
C THR A 97 -10.29 27.71 -14.54
N LEU A 98 -9.68 28.61 -13.76
CA LEU A 98 -10.26 29.90 -13.41
C LEU A 98 -10.39 30.80 -14.62
N ASP A 99 -9.36 30.89 -15.46
CA ASP A 99 -9.40 31.72 -16.69
C ASP A 99 -10.51 31.24 -17.64
N ALA A 100 -10.69 29.93 -17.80
CA ALA A 100 -11.77 29.38 -18.63
C ALA A 100 -13.13 29.73 -18.06
N LYS A 101 -13.28 29.74 -16.73
CA LYS A 101 -14.52 30.15 -16.06
C LYS A 101 -14.80 31.62 -16.27
N ASP A 102 -13.82 32.50 -16.06
CA ASP A 102 -14.00 33.96 -16.17
C ASP A 102 -14.36 34.34 -17.59
N VAL A 103 -13.72 33.74 -18.60
CA VAL A 103 -14.06 33.98 -20.02
C VAL A 103 -15.49 33.51 -20.35
N LEU A 104 -15.93 32.39 -19.79
CA LEU A 104 -17.31 31.93 -19.94
C LEU A 104 -18.31 32.87 -19.28
N ASP A 105 -18.03 33.32 -18.07
CA ASP A 105 -18.93 34.20 -17.33
C ASP A 105 -19.08 35.58 -18.06
N LEU A 106 -17.98 36.11 -18.63
CA LEU A 106 -18.05 37.30 -19.50
C LEU A 106 -18.90 37.06 -20.76
N ALA A 107 -18.81 35.90 -21.39
CA ALA A 107 -19.61 35.57 -22.56
C ALA A 107 -21.11 35.44 -22.22
N LYS A 108 -21.45 34.92 -21.04
CA LYS A 108 -22.85 34.90 -20.53
C LYS A 108 -23.40 36.31 -20.34
N GLU A 109 -22.59 37.23 -19.78
CA GLU A 109 -22.98 38.64 -19.65
C GLU A 109 -23.19 39.30 -21.00
N GLU A 110 -22.34 39.04 -22.01
CA GLU A 110 -22.53 39.50 -23.38
C GLU A 110 -23.84 38.99 -23.98
N LEU A 111 -24.20 37.73 -23.74
CA LEU A 111 -25.46 37.13 -24.19
C LEU A 111 -26.69 37.82 -23.56
N ASP A 112 -26.61 38.06 -22.24
CA ASP A 112 -27.71 38.76 -21.51
C ASP A 112 -27.93 40.18 -22.00
N ASN A 113 -26.86 40.87 -22.40
CA ASN A 113 -26.90 42.22 -22.93
C ASN A 113 -27.28 42.34 -24.41
N ALA A 114 -27.32 41.24 -25.16
CA ALA A 114 -27.61 41.19 -26.60
C ALA A 114 -29.09 41.52 -26.87
N ARG A 115 -29.34 42.56 -27.67
CA ARG A 115 -30.72 43.08 -27.91
C ARG A 115 -31.32 42.61 -29.24
N THR A 116 -30.54 42.22 -30.21
CA THR A 116 -31.01 41.77 -31.53
C THR A 116 -30.96 40.28 -31.70
N ARG A 117 -31.86 39.69 -32.49
CA ARG A 117 -31.89 38.24 -32.74
C ARG A 117 -30.57 37.72 -33.31
N PRO A 118 -29.88 38.34 -34.28
CA PRO A 118 -28.59 37.91 -34.77
C PRO A 118 -27.50 37.98 -33.72
N ALA A 119 -27.45 39.03 -32.88
CA ALA A 119 -26.49 39.22 -31.81
C ALA A 119 -26.66 38.09 -30.73
N LYS A 120 -27.92 37.80 -30.35
CA LYS A 120 -28.21 36.71 -29.40
C LYS A 120 -27.74 35.36 -29.92
N ALA A 121 -27.99 35.05 -31.19
CA ALA A 121 -27.57 33.80 -31.78
C ALA A 121 -26.03 33.65 -31.81
N ALA A 122 -25.31 34.71 -32.14
CA ALA A 122 -23.84 34.71 -32.11
C ALA A 122 -23.29 34.59 -30.69
N ALA A 123 -23.85 35.32 -29.71
CA ALA A 123 -23.45 35.24 -28.32
C ALA A 123 -23.76 33.89 -27.71
N GLN A 124 -24.89 33.25 -28.03
CA GLN A 124 -25.25 31.93 -27.58
C GLN A 124 -24.22 30.89 -28.07
N LYS A 125 -23.85 30.92 -29.35
CA LYS A 125 -22.81 30.02 -29.88
C LYS A 125 -21.47 30.18 -29.15
N LYS A 126 -21.08 31.44 -28.86
CA LYS A 126 -19.87 31.75 -28.09
C LYS A 126 -19.93 31.12 -26.67
N VAL A 127 -21.08 31.26 -26.01
CA VAL A 127 -21.30 30.65 -24.67
C VAL A 127 -21.21 29.13 -24.75
N ASP A 128 -21.83 28.48 -25.75
CA ASP A 128 -21.81 27.02 -25.89
C ASP A 128 -20.39 26.51 -26.12
N ASP A 129 -19.60 27.17 -26.99
CA ASP A 129 -18.21 26.82 -27.26
C ASP A 129 -17.31 27.00 -26.00
N LEU A 130 -17.52 28.06 -25.24
CA LEU A 130 -16.76 28.35 -24.01
C LEU A 130 -17.20 27.48 -22.84
N GLN A 131 -18.47 27.10 -22.76
CA GLN A 131 -18.98 26.16 -21.78
C GLN A 131 -18.29 24.78 -21.99
N ALA A 132 -18.23 24.30 -23.22
CA ALA A 132 -17.57 23.04 -23.54
C ALA A 132 -16.07 23.06 -23.15
N LYS A 133 -15.40 24.19 -23.37
CA LYS A 133 -14.00 24.39 -22.97
C LYS A 133 -13.84 24.40 -21.44
N TYR A 134 -14.69 25.14 -20.74
CA TYR A 134 -14.67 25.17 -19.26
C TYR A 134 -14.92 23.77 -18.68
N ASP A 135 -15.89 23.03 -19.21
CA ASP A 135 -16.20 21.68 -18.75
C ASP A 135 -15.01 20.74 -18.91
N GLN A 136 -14.24 20.85 -20.01
CA GLN A 136 -13.01 20.08 -20.20
C GLN A 136 -11.93 20.41 -19.17
N GLU A 137 -11.67 21.72 -18.94
CA GLU A 137 -10.70 22.16 -17.94
C GLU A 137 -11.12 21.74 -16.52
N TYR A 138 -12.40 21.86 -16.21
CA TYR A 138 -12.95 21.49 -14.91
C TYR A 138 -12.85 19.97 -14.66
N GLU A 139 -13.18 19.14 -15.64
CA GLU A 139 -13.04 17.67 -15.51
C GLU A 139 -11.56 17.27 -15.39
N LEU A 140 -10.65 17.92 -16.11
CA LEU A 140 -9.21 17.69 -15.95
C LEU A 140 -8.74 18.08 -14.54
N HIS A 141 -9.20 19.22 -14.01
CA HIS A 141 -8.89 19.63 -12.64
C HIS A 141 -9.36 18.59 -11.61
N LYS A 142 -10.59 18.08 -11.75
CA LYS A 142 -11.13 17.02 -10.88
C LYS A 142 -10.30 15.74 -10.95
N GLN A 143 -9.86 15.36 -12.16
CA GLN A 143 -9.02 14.17 -12.34
C GLN A 143 -7.66 14.37 -11.66
N LEU A 144 -7.00 15.52 -11.84
CA LEU A 144 -5.73 15.84 -11.17
C LEU A 144 -5.88 15.84 -9.63
N GLN A 145 -6.98 16.39 -9.13
CA GLN A 145 -7.29 16.38 -7.69
C GLN A 145 -7.43 14.97 -7.15
N LYS A 146 -8.13 14.10 -7.89
CA LYS A 146 -8.29 12.70 -7.55
C LYS A 146 -6.94 11.98 -7.55
N ASP A 147 -6.17 12.12 -8.64
CA ASP A 147 -4.87 11.46 -8.79
C ASP A 147 -3.89 11.87 -7.69
N TYR A 148 -3.88 13.16 -7.31
CA TYR A 148 -3.09 13.65 -6.20
C TYR A 148 -3.52 13.02 -4.87
N ASN A 149 -4.83 12.99 -4.58
CA ASN A 149 -5.36 12.42 -3.34
C ASN A 149 -5.06 10.90 -3.25
N ASP A 150 -5.18 10.18 -4.35
CA ASP A 150 -4.86 8.75 -4.42
C ASP A 150 -3.37 8.52 -4.17
N ALA A 151 -2.48 9.30 -4.81
CA ALA A 151 -1.05 9.20 -4.60
C ALA A 151 -0.63 9.55 -3.17
N LYS A 152 -1.20 10.61 -2.60
CA LYS A 152 -0.97 11.03 -1.21
C LYS A 152 -1.40 9.94 -0.22
N SER A 153 -2.58 9.35 -0.43
CA SER A 153 -3.09 8.28 0.43
C SER A 153 -2.23 7.01 0.33
N ALA A 154 -1.78 6.67 -0.88
CA ALA A 154 -0.88 5.53 -1.09
C ALA A 154 0.48 5.73 -0.42
N ALA A 155 1.08 6.92 -0.54
CA ALA A 155 2.35 7.26 0.13
C ALA A 155 2.20 7.23 1.66
N ALA A 156 1.12 7.80 2.20
CA ALA A 156 0.85 7.78 3.65
C ALA A 156 0.65 6.36 4.19
N ARG A 157 -0.04 5.49 3.43
CA ARG A 157 -0.21 4.08 3.81
C ARG A 157 1.10 3.32 3.80
N GLU A 158 1.95 3.53 2.79
CA GLU A 158 3.27 2.89 2.70
C GLU A 158 4.20 3.37 3.82
N GLU A 159 4.15 4.67 4.16
CA GLU A 159 4.87 5.26 5.28
C GLU A 159 4.46 4.61 6.62
N GLU A 160 3.15 4.49 6.88
CA GLU A 160 2.60 3.85 8.07
C GLU A 160 3.11 2.41 8.22
N ILE A 161 3.05 1.60 7.14
CA ILE A 161 3.50 0.21 7.16
C ILE A 161 5.01 0.13 7.40
N SER A 162 5.79 1.02 6.79
CA SER A 162 7.24 1.08 6.94
C SER A 162 7.63 1.36 8.41
N ILE A 163 7.05 2.41 9.01
CA ILE A 163 7.27 2.78 10.42
C ILE A 163 6.86 1.62 11.34
N PHE A 164 5.71 1.01 11.07
CA PHE A 164 5.20 -0.10 11.86
C PHE A 164 6.13 -1.33 11.80
N SER A 165 6.66 -1.66 10.63
CA SER A 165 7.66 -2.73 10.48
C SER A 165 8.95 -2.44 11.24
N LEU A 166 9.43 -1.19 11.21
CA LEU A 166 10.62 -0.76 11.94
C LEU A 166 10.42 -0.79 13.46
N GLY A 167 9.16 -0.76 13.94
CA GLY A 167 8.82 -0.80 15.36
C GLY A 167 9.22 0.50 16.11
N GLU A 168 9.41 1.58 15.40
CA GLU A 168 9.70 2.90 15.93
C GLU A 168 8.40 3.74 15.95
N LYS A 169 8.32 4.74 16.84
CA LYS A 169 7.16 5.66 16.84
C LYS A 169 7.25 6.70 15.73
N GLU A 170 8.46 7.17 15.49
CA GLU A 170 8.78 8.16 14.47
C GLU A 170 10.13 7.79 13.85
N VAL A 171 10.21 7.88 12.54
CA VAL A 171 11.43 7.67 11.77
C VAL A 171 11.71 8.95 11.00
N PRO A 172 12.72 9.74 11.39
CA PRO A 172 13.06 10.95 10.65
C PRO A 172 13.32 10.65 9.18
N ASN A 173 12.79 11.49 8.30
CA ASN A 173 12.99 11.41 6.85
C ASN A 173 12.62 10.04 6.24
N ILE A 174 11.64 9.33 6.82
CA ILE A 174 11.22 7.99 6.37
C ILE A 174 10.94 7.95 4.87
N ARG A 175 10.42 9.04 4.30
CA ARG A 175 10.06 9.17 2.90
C ARG A 175 11.26 9.22 1.94
N ASP A 176 12.45 9.49 2.47
CA ASP A 176 13.71 9.58 1.71
C ASP A 176 14.58 8.33 1.90
N LEU A 177 14.19 7.42 2.80
CA LEU A 177 14.96 6.21 3.06
C LEU A 177 14.88 5.24 1.88
N THR A 178 16.05 4.82 1.41
CA THR A 178 16.18 3.77 0.39
C THR A 178 16.23 2.37 1.03
N GLY A 179 16.33 1.33 0.23
CA GLY A 179 16.51 -0.03 0.73
C GLY A 179 15.56 -1.03 0.09
N GLU A 180 15.23 -2.08 0.84
CA GLU A 180 14.47 -3.22 0.34
C GLU A 180 13.25 -3.53 1.20
N VAL A 181 12.20 -3.96 0.51
CA VAL A 181 10.98 -4.50 1.12
C VAL A 181 10.87 -5.96 0.73
N GLN A 182 10.80 -6.83 1.72
CA GLN A 182 10.43 -8.22 1.53
C GLN A 182 8.92 -8.33 1.70
N SER A 183 8.26 -8.96 0.74
CA SER A 183 6.81 -9.20 0.78
C SER A 183 6.50 -10.68 0.55
N LYS A 184 5.44 -11.15 1.19
CA LYS A 184 4.95 -12.51 1.08
C LYS A 184 3.44 -12.54 1.28
N GLU A 185 2.78 -13.53 0.70
CA GLU A 185 1.36 -13.80 0.91
C GLU A 185 1.19 -15.17 1.55
N ALA A 186 0.23 -15.30 2.45
CA ALA A 186 -0.15 -16.57 3.05
C ALA A 186 -1.66 -16.76 2.95
N GLU A 187 -2.08 -17.93 2.49
CA GLU A 187 -3.48 -18.35 2.54
C GLU A 187 -3.71 -19.15 3.84
N VAL A 188 -4.70 -18.71 4.61
CA VAL A 188 -5.06 -19.31 5.88
C VAL A 188 -6.52 -19.74 5.84
N LYS A 189 -6.72 -21.05 5.93
CA LYS A 189 -8.03 -21.67 6.07
C LYS A 189 -8.46 -21.63 7.53
N VAL A 190 -9.68 -21.19 7.78
CA VAL A 190 -10.24 -21.01 9.12
C VAL A 190 -11.53 -21.78 9.21
N ILE A 191 -11.69 -22.58 10.27
CA ILE A 191 -12.98 -23.16 10.66
C ILE A 191 -13.54 -22.28 11.78
N THR A 192 -14.69 -21.67 11.53
CA THR A 192 -15.37 -20.81 12.53
C THR A 192 -15.93 -21.62 13.69
N LYS A 193 -16.28 -20.98 14.79
CA LYS A 193 -16.97 -21.63 15.94
C LYS A 193 -18.29 -22.26 15.52
N ALA A 194 -18.97 -21.70 14.51
CA ALA A 194 -20.19 -22.25 13.92
C ALA A 194 -19.96 -23.41 12.94
N GLY A 195 -18.70 -23.78 12.67
CA GLY A 195 -18.34 -24.86 11.76
C GLY A 195 -18.23 -24.46 10.28
N ALA A 196 -18.43 -23.19 9.93
CA ALA A 196 -18.24 -22.70 8.56
C ALA A 196 -16.75 -22.59 8.23
N GLU A 197 -16.40 -22.87 6.98
CA GLU A 197 -15.04 -22.71 6.44
C GLU A 197 -14.92 -21.34 5.78
N LYS A 198 -13.82 -20.64 6.05
CA LYS A 198 -13.44 -19.37 5.41
C LYS A 198 -11.96 -19.39 5.09
N THR A 199 -11.57 -18.69 4.04
CA THR A 199 -10.17 -18.51 3.67
C THR A 199 -9.80 -17.05 3.72
N TYR A 200 -8.65 -16.75 4.33
CA TYR A 200 -8.10 -15.41 4.46
C TYR A 200 -6.74 -15.35 3.77
N LEU A 201 -6.50 -14.24 3.07
CA LEU A 201 -5.21 -13.89 2.51
C LEU A 201 -4.53 -12.89 3.46
N PHE A 202 -3.40 -13.30 4.04
CA PHE A 202 -2.54 -12.47 4.86
C PHE A 202 -1.43 -11.90 3.99
N GLN A 203 -1.32 -10.60 3.91
CA GLN A 203 -0.15 -9.94 3.34
C GLN A 203 0.89 -9.75 4.45
N LEU A 204 2.14 -10.09 4.15
CA LEU A 204 3.26 -9.95 5.07
C LEU A 204 4.31 -9.03 4.46
N ARG A 205 4.87 -8.10 5.24
CA ARG A 205 5.97 -7.24 4.81
C ARG A 205 7.04 -7.11 5.89
N LEU A 206 8.28 -6.93 5.44
CA LEU A 206 9.44 -6.61 6.24
C LEU A 206 10.27 -5.57 5.51
N TYR A 207 10.65 -4.50 6.20
CA TYR A 207 11.42 -3.39 5.62
C TYR A 207 12.84 -3.40 6.15
N ASN A 208 13.82 -3.31 5.24
CA ASN A 208 15.23 -3.05 5.55
C ASN A 208 15.61 -1.75 4.86
N LEU A 209 15.57 -0.65 5.61
CA LEU A 209 15.76 0.69 5.07
C LEU A 209 17.14 1.22 5.42
N LYS A 210 17.70 2.03 4.54
CA LYS A 210 18.99 2.67 4.68
C LYS A 210 18.82 4.19 4.70
N ASP A 211 19.34 4.79 5.74
CA ASP A 211 19.51 6.23 5.84
C ASP A 211 20.90 6.58 5.28
N GLU A 212 20.92 7.11 4.06
CA GLU A 212 22.17 7.46 3.37
C GLU A 212 22.89 8.62 4.07
N ILE A 213 22.13 9.55 4.68
CA ILE A 213 22.69 10.73 5.35
C ILE A 213 23.40 10.32 6.63
N LEU A 214 22.78 9.46 7.44
CA LEU A 214 23.32 8.98 8.70
C LEU A 214 24.18 7.71 8.54
N ASN A 215 24.29 7.17 7.34
CA ASN A 215 24.93 5.88 7.01
C ASN A 215 24.47 4.76 7.96
N ARG A 216 23.17 4.71 8.25
CA ARG A 216 22.55 3.77 9.19
C ARG A 216 21.56 2.87 8.49
N THR A 217 21.65 1.57 8.73
CA THR A 217 20.64 0.60 8.30
C THR A 217 19.64 0.35 9.42
N ARG A 218 18.34 0.48 9.10
CA ARG A 218 17.22 0.19 9.97
C ARG A 218 16.59 -1.14 9.52
N ARG A 219 16.61 -2.12 10.39
CA ARG A 219 16.04 -3.45 10.14
C ARG A 219 14.68 -3.56 10.80
N GLY A 220 13.67 -3.80 9.98
CA GLY A 220 12.32 -4.05 10.43
C GLY A 220 12.07 -5.50 10.84
N ARG A 221 10.84 -5.76 11.20
CA ARG A 221 10.27 -7.08 11.49
C ARG A 221 9.16 -7.40 10.51
N TRP A 222 8.82 -8.68 10.37
CA TRP A 222 7.63 -9.08 9.66
C TRP A 222 6.38 -8.53 10.35
N VAL A 223 5.51 -7.94 9.57
CA VAL A 223 4.21 -7.37 10.00
C VAL A 223 3.13 -7.77 9.01
N ILE A 224 1.87 -7.62 9.42
CA ILE A 224 0.70 -7.89 8.60
C ILE A 224 0.07 -6.54 8.21
N PRO A 225 0.34 -6.01 7.01
CA PRO A 225 -0.29 -4.78 6.52
C PRO A 225 -1.79 -4.92 6.30
N ASP A 226 -2.23 -6.11 5.82
CA ASP A 226 -3.60 -6.34 5.40
C ASP A 226 -4.01 -7.81 5.52
N ILE A 227 -5.28 -8.02 5.83
CA ILE A 227 -5.93 -9.34 5.92
C ILE A 227 -7.24 -9.26 5.15
N LYS A 228 -7.42 -10.11 4.12
CA LYS A 228 -8.61 -10.14 3.28
C LYS A 228 -9.30 -11.49 3.35
N SER A 229 -10.63 -11.50 3.52
CA SER A 229 -11.41 -12.71 3.27
C SER A 229 -11.52 -12.93 1.77
N ILE A 230 -11.21 -14.15 1.30
CA ILE A 230 -11.24 -14.51 -0.14
C ILE A 230 -12.28 -15.59 -0.45
N SER A 231 -12.87 -16.19 0.58
CA SER A 231 -14.00 -17.12 0.49
C SER A 231 -14.71 -17.23 1.84
#